data_7c5180b6cca4e82dc2fe174ca8b930de
#
_entry.id   7c5180b6cca4e82dc2fe174ca8b930de
#
_cell.length_a   1.000
_cell.length_b   1.000
_cell.length_c   1.000
_cell.angle_alpha   90.00
_cell.angle_beta   90.00
_cell.angle_gamma   90.00
#
_symmetry.space_group_name_H-M   'P 1'
#
loop_
_entity.id
_entity.type
_entity.pdbx_description
1 polymer ?
#
loop_
_entity_poly.entity_id
_entity_poly.type
_entity_poly.pdbx_seq_one_letter_code
_entity_poly.pdbx_strand_id
1 'polypeptide(L)'
;VSKRLISTKPGERLCIILPRGFGKSILSKSAILHKLCFAGEDDQNFIAWVSEEQGQAIDHLKYMRYHLETNKTIKYYFGNMDGGTMGKRWTEKDLVTPKGDRIIAKGTSQRLRGRAEVDVRYTGIILDDFESELNTKTPERRSEIKKWVVSTIYPALEESPGNEGWIWLAGTIVHYDSF
;
A
#
# COMPACT_ATOMS: atom_id res chain seq x y z
N VAL A 1 -0.17 -2.05 -17.52
CA VAL A 1 -0.32 -2.20 -16.06
C VAL A 1 -0.20 -0.85 -15.39
N SER A 2 0.89 -0.08 -15.55
CA SER A 2 1.12 1.20 -14.84
C SER A 2 -0.02 2.21 -15.05
N LYS A 3 -0.47 2.42 -16.29
CA LYS A 3 -1.61 3.32 -16.56
C LYS A 3 -2.87 2.90 -15.78
N ARG A 4 -3.13 1.59 -15.67
CA ARG A 4 -4.30 1.08 -14.96
C ARG A 4 -4.21 1.30 -13.45
N LEU A 5 -3.02 1.14 -12.86
CA LEU A 5 -2.79 1.44 -11.44
C LEU A 5 -2.98 2.93 -11.14
N ILE A 6 -2.40 3.80 -11.98
CA ILE A 6 -2.54 5.25 -11.81
C ILE A 6 -4.02 5.68 -11.88
N SER A 7 -4.80 5.09 -12.79
CA SER A 7 -6.23 5.40 -12.99
C SER A 7 -7.18 4.61 -12.10
N THR A 8 -6.71 3.98 -11.04
CA THR A 8 -7.56 3.26 -10.07
C THR A 8 -8.60 4.19 -9.47
N LYS A 9 -9.85 3.79 -9.56
CA LYS A 9 -11.01 4.52 -9.03
C LYS A 9 -11.34 4.06 -7.61
N PRO A 10 -12.10 4.87 -6.86
CA PRO A 10 -12.69 4.43 -5.59
C PRO A 10 -13.42 3.09 -5.75
N GLY A 11 -13.34 2.25 -4.74
CA GLY A 11 -14.00 0.94 -4.73
C GLY A 11 -13.35 -0.16 -5.58
N GLU A 12 -12.35 0.15 -6.42
CA GLU A 12 -11.76 -0.85 -7.31
C GLU A 12 -10.87 -1.87 -6.59
N ARG A 13 -10.88 -3.09 -7.13
CA ARG A 13 -10.04 -4.20 -6.71
C ARG A 13 -9.22 -4.65 -7.92
N LEU A 14 -7.91 -4.43 -7.90
CA LEU A 14 -7.02 -4.79 -8.99
C LEU A 14 -6.09 -5.92 -8.56
N CYS A 15 -6.02 -6.97 -9.38
CA CYS A 15 -5.09 -8.07 -9.18
C CYS A 15 -4.02 -8.05 -10.29
N ILE A 16 -2.75 -8.06 -9.88
CA ILE A 16 -1.58 -8.05 -10.75
C ILE A 16 -0.80 -9.33 -10.49
N ILE A 17 -1.02 -10.33 -11.33
CA ILE A 17 -0.32 -11.61 -11.23
C ILE A 17 0.74 -11.66 -12.33
N LEU A 18 1.99 -11.67 -11.90
CA LEU A 18 3.14 -11.76 -12.80
C LEU A 18 4.19 -12.69 -12.16
N PRO A 19 5.04 -13.34 -12.96
CA PRO A 19 6.17 -14.11 -12.44
C PRO A 19 7.10 -13.25 -11.57
N ARG A 20 7.90 -13.91 -10.73
CA ARG A 20 8.97 -13.23 -9.97
C ARG A 20 9.94 -12.54 -10.94
N GLY A 21 10.44 -11.37 -10.55
CA GLY A 21 11.38 -10.57 -11.36
C GLY A 21 10.73 -9.68 -12.42
N PHE A 22 9.42 -9.75 -12.66
CA PHE A 22 8.73 -8.91 -13.66
C PHE A 22 8.33 -7.51 -13.17
N GLY A 23 8.90 -7.06 -12.06
CA GLY A 23 8.80 -5.67 -11.61
C GLY A 23 7.46 -5.26 -11.00
N LYS A 24 6.63 -6.20 -10.50
CA LYS A 24 5.34 -5.90 -9.83
C LYS A 24 5.46 -4.78 -8.81
N SER A 25 6.33 -4.97 -7.83
CA SER A 25 6.53 -4.02 -6.74
C SER A 25 7.10 -2.68 -7.22
N ILE A 26 7.91 -2.67 -8.28
CA ILE A 26 8.39 -1.42 -8.92
C ILE A 26 7.23 -0.66 -9.55
N LEU A 27 6.34 -1.35 -10.28
CA LEU A 27 5.16 -0.75 -10.88
C LEU A 27 4.22 -0.18 -9.82
N SER A 28 3.99 -0.92 -8.74
CA SER A 28 3.17 -0.46 -7.60
C SER A 28 3.79 0.76 -6.91
N LYS A 29 5.11 0.74 -6.61
CA LYS A 29 5.82 1.88 -6.01
C LYS A 29 5.75 3.13 -6.90
N SER A 30 5.97 2.97 -8.20
CA SER A 30 5.91 4.10 -9.15
C SER A 30 4.49 4.68 -9.24
N ALA A 31 3.46 3.83 -9.23
CA ALA A 31 2.08 4.28 -9.25
C ALA A 31 1.68 5.01 -7.95
N ILE A 32 2.17 4.56 -6.80
CA ILE A 32 1.94 5.27 -5.53
C ILE A 32 2.69 6.61 -5.50
N LEU A 33 3.96 6.65 -5.91
CA LEU A 33 4.69 7.92 -6.02
C LEU A 33 3.93 8.91 -6.91
N HIS A 34 3.37 8.44 -8.03
CA HIS A 34 2.53 9.27 -8.89
C HIS A 34 1.28 9.76 -8.13
N LYS A 35 0.55 8.88 -7.45
CA LYS A 35 -0.63 9.28 -6.68
C LYS A 35 -0.30 10.34 -5.62
N LEU A 36 0.77 10.16 -4.84
CA LEU A 36 1.22 11.13 -3.82
C LEU A 36 1.61 12.49 -4.44
N CYS A 37 2.28 12.48 -5.59
CA CYS A 37 2.69 13.71 -6.27
C CYS A 37 1.50 14.49 -6.84
N PHE A 38 0.52 13.79 -7.41
CA PHE A 38 -0.62 14.40 -8.10
C PHE A 38 -1.89 14.50 -7.24
N ALA A 39 -1.86 14.07 -5.98
CA ALA A 39 -2.98 14.26 -5.06
C ALA A 39 -3.31 15.75 -4.91
N GLY A 40 -4.58 16.09 -5.00
CA GLY A 40 -5.10 17.41 -4.65
C GLY A 40 -4.97 17.69 -3.14
N GLU A 41 -5.18 18.92 -2.73
CA GLU A 41 -5.14 19.26 -1.30
C GLU A 41 -6.29 18.61 -0.53
N ASP A 42 -7.43 18.38 -1.20
CA ASP A 42 -8.62 17.78 -0.62
C ASP A 42 -8.64 16.22 -0.75
N ASP A 43 -7.74 15.65 -1.56
CA ASP A 43 -7.68 14.22 -1.86
C ASP A 43 -6.59 13.51 -1.04
N GLN A 44 -6.66 13.60 0.28
CA GLN A 44 -5.66 12.96 1.15
C GLN A 44 -5.71 11.44 1.04
N ASN A 45 -4.58 10.86 0.68
CA ASN A 45 -4.41 9.42 0.62
C ASN A 45 -3.95 8.86 1.97
N PHE A 46 -4.63 7.85 2.48
CA PHE A 46 -4.13 7.03 3.58
C PHE A 46 -3.98 5.58 3.11
N ILE A 47 -2.74 5.15 2.87
CA ILE A 47 -2.43 3.91 2.20
C ILE A 47 -1.70 2.95 3.15
N ALA A 48 -2.12 1.67 3.20
CA ALA A 48 -1.35 0.61 3.82
C ALA A 48 -0.63 -0.21 2.74
N TRP A 49 0.69 -0.38 2.90
CA TRP A 49 1.47 -1.35 2.15
C TRP A 49 1.67 -2.59 3.01
N VAL A 50 1.15 -3.71 2.56
CA VAL A 50 1.16 -4.98 3.30
C VAL A 50 1.97 -6.01 2.52
N SER A 51 2.97 -6.62 3.15
CA SER A 51 3.74 -7.74 2.62
C SER A 51 3.68 -8.93 3.58
N GLU A 52 4.23 -10.08 3.24
CA GLU A 52 4.29 -11.23 4.15
C GLU A 52 4.89 -10.83 5.50
N GLU A 53 6.05 -10.17 5.47
CA GLU A 53 6.69 -9.62 6.66
C GLU A 53 6.72 -8.08 6.59
N GLN A 54 6.60 -7.42 7.75
CA GLN A 54 6.65 -5.96 7.82
C GLN A 54 7.99 -5.40 7.29
N GLY A 55 9.10 -6.13 7.45
CA GLY A 55 10.41 -5.74 6.95
C GLY A 55 10.41 -5.49 5.44
N GLN A 56 9.77 -6.37 4.67
CA GLN A 56 9.61 -6.21 3.21
C GLN A 56 8.80 -4.96 2.87
N ALA A 57 7.69 -4.73 3.58
CA ALA A 57 6.89 -3.53 3.39
C ALA A 57 7.68 -2.24 3.73
N ILE A 58 8.51 -2.28 4.76
CA ILE A 58 9.42 -1.17 5.13
C ILE A 58 10.40 -0.87 3.99
N ASP A 59 10.97 -1.88 3.34
CA ASP A 59 11.92 -1.68 2.25
C ASP A 59 11.24 -1.00 1.04
N HIS A 60 9.97 -1.27 0.80
CA HIS A 60 9.20 -0.53 -0.21
C HIS A 60 8.98 0.94 0.18
N LEU A 61 8.69 1.22 1.44
CA LEU A 61 8.57 2.59 1.93
C LEU A 61 9.91 3.33 1.90
N LYS A 62 11.03 2.69 2.25
CA LYS A 62 12.37 3.28 2.13
C LYS A 62 12.68 3.71 0.69
N TYR A 63 12.32 2.88 -0.28
CA TYR A 63 12.47 3.24 -1.70
C TYR A 63 11.67 4.50 -2.05
N MET A 64 10.40 4.55 -1.67
CA MET A 64 9.55 5.71 -1.94
C MET A 64 10.05 6.95 -1.22
N ARG A 65 10.41 6.83 0.05
CA ARG A 65 11.01 7.88 0.86
C ARG A 65 12.25 8.46 0.17
N TYR A 66 13.19 7.61 -0.28
CA TYR A 66 14.38 8.04 -1.00
C TYR A 66 14.03 8.91 -2.22
N HIS A 67 13.05 8.51 -3.03
CA HIS A 67 12.63 9.30 -4.18
C HIS A 67 11.97 10.61 -3.81
N LEU A 68 11.11 10.64 -2.78
CA LEU A 68 10.48 11.87 -2.30
C LEU A 68 11.51 12.86 -1.72
N GLU A 69 12.58 12.35 -1.09
CA GLU A 69 13.67 13.16 -0.52
C GLU A 69 14.70 13.63 -1.55
N THR A 70 15.00 12.85 -2.59
CA THR A 70 16.20 13.08 -3.42
C THR A 70 15.94 13.28 -4.90
N ASN A 71 14.79 12.85 -5.43
CA ASN A 71 14.51 12.90 -6.87
C ASN A 71 14.33 14.36 -7.34
N LYS A 72 15.28 14.82 -8.14
CA LYS A 72 15.31 16.20 -8.65
C LYS A 72 14.08 16.55 -9.49
N THR A 73 13.54 15.59 -10.25
CA THR A 73 12.33 15.80 -11.07
C THR A 73 11.11 15.98 -10.18
N ILE A 74 10.95 15.14 -9.13
CA ILE A 74 9.86 15.30 -8.16
C ILE A 74 9.97 16.67 -7.48
N LYS A 75 11.14 17.05 -7.00
CA LYS A 75 11.37 18.35 -6.35
C LYS A 75 11.07 19.53 -7.29
N TYR A 76 11.43 19.42 -8.55
CA TYR A 76 11.24 20.49 -9.51
C TYR A 76 9.75 20.74 -9.81
N TYR A 77 8.95 19.67 -9.99
CA TYR A 77 7.53 19.81 -10.38
C TYR A 77 6.57 19.88 -9.20
N PHE A 78 6.89 19.25 -8.07
CA PHE A 78 5.97 19.11 -6.92
C PHE A 78 6.49 19.76 -5.63
N GLY A 79 7.67 20.35 -5.67
CA GLY A 79 8.29 20.96 -4.50
C GLY A 79 8.85 19.93 -3.51
N ASN A 80 8.98 20.36 -2.27
CA ASN A 80 9.46 19.47 -1.21
C ASN A 80 8.34 18.51 -0.78
N MET A 81 8.56 17.21 -0.99
CA MET A 81 7.64 16.14 -0.60
C MET A 81 8.08 15.42 0.69
N ASP A 82 9.16 15.87 1.32
CA ASP A 82 9.63 15.35 2.61
C ASP A 82 8.83 15.96 3.77
N GLY A 83 7.95 15.16 4.35
CA GLY A 83 7.15 15.58 5.49
C GLY A 83 7.95 15.78 6.78
N GLY A 84 9.13 15.17 6.90
CA GLY A 84 10.01 15.31 8.06
C GLY A 84 10.50 16.74 8.26
N THR A 85 10.81 17.46 7.17
CA THR A 85 11.21 18.86 7.21
C THR A 85 10.10 19.81 7.71
N MET A 86 8.86 19.34 7.68
CA MET A 86 7.68 20.08 8.17
C MET A 86 7.12 19.52 9.48
N GLY A 87 7.91 18.72 10.22
CA GLY A 87 7.51 18.14 11.50
C GLY A 87 6.45 17.06 11.42
N LYS A 88 6.19 16.50 10.22
CA LYS A 88 5.28 15.37 10.03
C LYS A 88 5.98 14.06 10.41
N ARG A 89 5.21 12.96 10.57
CA ARG A 89 5.79 11.62 10.72
C ARG A 89 6.57 11.23 9.46
N TRP A 90 7.84 10.90 9.64
CA TRP A 90 8.73 10.55 8.54
C TRP A 90 9.70 9.44 8.97
N THR A 91 9.12 8.27 9.23
CA THR A 91 9.87 7.10 9.72
C THR A 91 9.98 6.04 8.62
N GLU A 92 10.74 4.98 8.86
CA GLU A 92 10.87 3.88 7.90
C GLU A 92 9.53 3.15 7.61
N LYS A 93 8.58 3.20 8.54
CA LYS A 93 7.32 2.46 8.48
C LYS A 93 6.06 3.34 8.42
N ASP A 94 6.21 4.65 8.49
CA ASP A 94 5.09 5.60 8.52
C ASP A 94 5.58 6.93 7.94
N LEU A 95 5.14 7.23 6.73
CA LEU A 95 5.49 8.43 5.98
C LEU A 95 4.26 9.31 5.83
N VAL A 96 4.38 10.57 6.21
CA VAL A 96 3.33 11.58 6.00
C VAL A 96 3.91 12.73 5.19
N THR A 97 3.40 12.95 3.98
CA THR A 97 3.84 14.05 3.10
C THR A 97 3.44 15.42 3.66
N PRO A 98 4.03 16.53 3.18
CA PRO A 98 3.58 17.87 3.53
C PRO A 98 2.10 18.12 3.27
N LYS A 99 1.55 17.51 2.21
CA LYS A 99 0.12 17.60 1.85
C LYS A 99 -0.81 16.82 2.78
N GLY A 100 -0.26 15.95 3.64
CA GLY A 100 -1.05 15.11 4.56
C GLY A 100 -1.29 13.68 4.06
N ASP A 101 -0.87 13.34 2.84
CA ASP A 101 -0.91 11.94 2.40
C ASP A 101 -0.07 11.07 3.32
N ARG A 102 -0.58 9.92 3.68
CA ARG A 102 0.07 8.99 4.60
C ARG A 102 0.20 7.60 3.99
N ILE A 103 1.36 6.98 4.16
CA ILE A 103 1.58 5.59 3.79
C ILE A 103 2.28 4.85 4.92
N ILE A 104 1.77 3.66 5.28
CA ILE A 104 2.31 2.84 6.36
C ILE A 104 2.69 1.44 5.88
N ALA A 105 3.73 0.86 6.49
CA ALA A 105 4.17 -0.52 6.25
C ALA A 105 3.59 -1.46 7.30
N LYS A 106 3.00 -2.56 6.85
CA LYS A 106 2.44 -3.63 7.69
C LYS A 106 2.87 -5.01 7.18
N GLY A 107 2.90 -5.97 8.09
CA GLY A 107 3.02 -7.39 7.76
C GLY A 107 1.67 -8.08 7.76
N THR A 108 1.57 -9.23 7.08
CA THR A 108 0.40 -10.12 7.15
C THR A 108 0.12 -10.49 8.61
N SER A 109 -1.14 -10.61 8.98
CA SER A 109 -1.60 -10.89 10.34
C SER A 109 -1.41 -9.77 11.36
N GLN A 110 -0.80 -8.64 11.00
CA GLN A 110 -0.79 -7.46 11.85
C GLN A 110 -2.16 -6.76 11.83
N ARG A 111 -2.50 -6.13 12.96
CA ARG A 111 -3.68 -5.26 13.02
C ARG A 111 -3.46 -4.04 12.12
N LEU A 112 -4.35 -3.81 11.18
CA LEU A 112 -4.31 -2.62 10.33
C LEU A 112 -4.76 -1.39 11.10
N ARG A 113 -5.74 -1.53 11.99
CA ARG A 113 -6.20 -0.44 12.86
C ARG A 113 -5.49 -0.50 14.20
N GLY A 114 -4.87 0.59 14.62
CA GLY A 114 -4.34 0.78 15.97
C GLY A 114 -5.38 1.40 16.90
N ARG A 115 -5.15 1.35 18.23
CA ARG A 115 -6.04 1.99 19.23
C ARG A 115 -6.17 3.52 19.02
N ALA A 116 -5.16 4.17 18.45
CA ALA A 116 -5.13 5.61 18.17
C ALA A 116 -5.68 5.99 16.78
N GLU A 117 -6.06 5.00 15.96
CA GLU A 117 -6.47 5.19 14.56
C GLU A 117 -7.87 4.58 14.33
N VAL A 118 -8.69 4.50 15.38
CA VAL A 118 -10.01 3.83 15.34
C VAL A 118 -10.94 4.47 14.30
N ASP A 119 -10.78 5.77 14.05
CA ASP A 119 -11.68 6.54 13.19
C ASP A 119 -11.12 6.82 11.77
N VAL A 120 -9.87 6.40 11.48
CA VAL A 120 -9.26 6.66 10.17
C VAL A 120 -9.21 5.38 9.35
N ARG A 121 -9.92 5.39 8.22
CA ARG A 121 -9.97 4.28 7.27
C ARG A 121 -8.96 4.48 6.13
N TYR A 122 -8.49 3.38 5.55
CA TYR A 122 -7.56 3.43 4.44
C TYR A 122 -8.29 3.76 3.13
N THR A 123 -7.79 4.76 2.42
CA THR A 123 -8.23 5.05 1.04
C THR A 123 -7.66 4.02 0.05
N GLY A 124 -6.59 3.32 0.43
CA GLY A 124 -6.01 2.26 -0.38
C GLY A 124 -5.21 1.24 0.42
N ILE A 125 -5.26 -0.01 -0.01
CA ILE A 125 -4.45 -1.09 0.55
C ILE A 125 -3.74 -1.83 -0.58
N ILE A 126 -2.43 -2.01 -0.45
CA ILE A 126 -1.60 -2.81 -1.35
C ILE A 126 -1.23 -4.09 -0.62
N LEU A 127 -1.57 -5.22 -1.22
CA LEU A 127 -1.15 -6.56 -0.79
C LEU A 127 -0.05 -7.01 -1.75
N ASP A 128 1.23 -6.85 -1.37
CA ASP A 128 2.38 -7.13 -2.21
C ASP A 128 3.14 -8.36 -1.71
N ASP A 129 3.11 -9.44 -2.48
CA ASP A 129 3.68 -10.74 -2.15
C ASP A 129 3.36 -11.15 -0.68
N PHE A 130 2.08 -11.01 -0.27
CA PHE A 130 1.61 -11.31 1.08
C PHE A 130 1.40 -12.81 1.33
N GLU A 131 1.37 -13.61 0.26
CA GLU A 131 1.39 -15.07 0.28
C GLU A 131 2.77 -15.61 -0.05
N SER A 132 3.18 -16.67 0.66
CA SER A 132 4.41 -17.39 0.44
C SER A 132 4.17 -18.90 0.48
N GLU A 133 5.16 -19.69 0.07
CA GLU A 133 5.12 -21.14 0.20
C GLU A 133 4.94 -21.60 1.66
N LEU A 134 5.44 -20.83 2.62
CA LEU A 134 5.34 -21.14 4.04
C LEU A 134 3.94 -20.91 4.59
N ASN A 135 3.33 -19.75 4.25
CA ASN A 135 2.02 -19.38 4.78
C ASN A 135 0.85 -19.96 3.95
N THR A 136 1.12 -20.58 2.80
CA THR A 136 0.12 -21.29 1.97
C THR A 136 0.28 -22.81 1.99
N LYS A 137 1.22 -23.36 2.79
CA LYS A 137 1.60 -24.78 2.79
C LYS A 137 0.45 -25.73 3.13
N THR A 138 -0.42 -25.36 4.08
CA THR A 138 -1.54 -26.20 4.49
C THR A 138 -2.89 -25.55 4.20
N PRO A 139 -3.98 -26.34 4.01
CA PRO A 139 -5.31 -25.81 3.79
C PRO A 139 -5.76 -24.85 4.91
N GLU A 140 -5.40 -25.14 6.17
CA GLU A 140 -5.73 -24.33 7.32
C GLU A 140 -5.11 -22.94 7.20
N ARG A 141 -3.80 -22.85 6.89
CA ARG A 141 -3.09 -21.58 6.69
C ARG A 141 -3.68 -20.76 5.56
N ARG A 142 -4.01 -21.39 4.43
CA ARG A 142 -4.69 -20.70 3.33
C ARG A 142 -6.05 -20.17 3.76
N SER A 143 -6.82 -20.97 4.51
CA SER A 143 -8.10 -20.52 5.07
C SER A 143 -7.93 -19.34 6.05
N GLU A 144 -6.89 -19.33 6.86
CA GLU A 144 -6.56 -18.23 7.77
C GLU A 144 -6.24 -16.94 7.01
N ILE A 145 -5.46 -17.01 5.92
CA ILE A 145 -5.18 -15.86 5.06
C ILE A 145 -6.48 -15.32 4.44
N LYS A 146 -7.31 -16.20 3.87
CA LYS A 146 -8.60 -15.81 3.29
C LYS A 146 -9.51 -15.13 4.34
N LYS A 147 -9.60 -15.70 5.53
CA LYS A 147 -10.35 -15.10 6.66
C LYS A 147 -9.77 -13.75 7.05
N TRP A 148 -8.44 -13.64 7.14
CA TRP A 148 -7.79 -12.39 7.50
C TRP A 148 -8.08 -11.27 6.48
N VAL A 149 -8.04 -11.57 5.18
CA VAL A 149 -8.41 -10.58 4.15
C VAL A 149 -9.86 -10.13 4.33
N VAL A 150 -10.80 -11.06 4.52
CA VAL A 150 -12.23 -10.72 4.67
C VAL A 150 -12.50 -9.97 5.98
N SER A 151 -11.89 -10.40 7.09
CA SER A 151 -12.20 -9.85 8.42
C SER A 151 -11.35 -8.65 8.84
N THR A 152 -10.22 -8.41 8.16
CA THR A 152 -9.28 -7.35 8.56
C THR A 152 -9.04 -6.33 7.46
N ILE A 153 -8.79 -6.79 6.22
CA ILE A 153 -8.47 -5.90 5.08
C ILE A 153 -9.72 -5.13 4.63
N TYR A 154 -10.80 -5.83 4.29
CA TYR A 154 -12.01 -5.16 3.81
C TYR A 154 -12.59 -4.17 4.82
N PRO A 155 -12.78 -4.51 6.11
CA PRO A 155 -13.33 -3.56 7.07
C PRO A 155 -12.41 -2.38 7.39
N ALA A 156 -11.12 -2.45 7.03
CA ALA A 156 -10.16 -1.36 7.23
C ALA A 156 -10.25 -0.27 6.16
N LEU A 157 -10.91 -0.55 5.04
CA LEU A 157 -11.07 0.40 3.94
C LEU A 157 -12.11 1.48 4.24
N GLU A 158 -11.95 2.62 3.55
CA GLU A 158 -12.96 3.67 3.49
C GLU A 158 -14.23 3.14 2.79
N GLU A 159 -15.39 3.45 3.35
CA GLU A 159 -16.69 2.98 2.88
C GLU A 159 -17.64 4.14 2.50
N SER A 160 -17.15 5.39 2.55
CA SER A 160 -17.95 6.56 2.19
C SER A 160 -18.35 6.51 0.70
N PRO A 161 -19.64 6.70 0.36
CA PRO A 161 -20.09 6.65 -1.02
C PRO A 161 -19.32 7.61 -1.93
N GLY A 162 -18.78 7.09 -3.03
CA GLY A 162 -17.96 7.84 -3.98
C GLY A 162 -16.49 8.02 -3.59
N ASN A 163 -16.09 7.60 -2.38
CA ASN A 163 -14.71 7.60 -1.92
C ASN A 163 -14.29 6.26 -1.31
N GLU A 164 -14.89 5.18 -1.76
CA GLU A 164 -14.60 3.83 -1.27
C GLU A 164 -13.12 3.48 -1.48
N GLY A 165 -12.50 2.90 -0.47
CA GLY A 165 -11.11 2.48 -0.53
C GLY A 165 -10.86 1.41 -1.61
N TRP A 166 -9.72 1.49 -2.30
CA TRP A 166 -9.30 0.54 -3.32
C TRP A 166 -8.30 -0.50 -2.78
N ILE A 167 -8.20 -1.65 -3.46
CA ILE A 167 -7.17 -2.67 -3.18
C ILE A 167 -6.36 -2.98 -4.43
N TRP A 168 -5.04 -3.05 -4.29
CA TRP A 168 -4.15 -3.69 -5.25
C TRP A 168 -3.57 -4.95 -4.65
N LEU A 169 -3.77 -6.05 -5.31
CA LEU A 169 -3.10 -7.31 -5.02
C LEU A 169 -2.01 -7.50 -6.07
N ALA A 170 -0.76 -7.45 -5.66
CA ALA A 170 0.40 -7.73 -6.51
C ALA A 170 1.10 -8.98 -6.00
N GLY A 171 1.07 -10.05 -6.77
CA GLY A 171 1.60 -11.32 -6.29
C GLY A 171 2.02 -12.26 -7.40
N THR A 172 2.59 -13.38 -6.98
CA THR A 172 2.88 -14.54 -7.81
C THR A 172 2.00 -15.68 -7.30
N ILE A 173 1.40 -16.46 -8.18
CA ILE A 173 0.64 -17.65 -7.77
C ILE A 173 1.62 -18.63 -7.13
N VAL A 174 1.48 -18.86 -5.84
CA VAL A 174 2.32 -19.81 -5.07
C VAL A 174 1.64 -21.16 -4.87
N HIS A 175 0.32 -21.21 -4.98
CA HIS A 175 -0.48 -22.42 -4.84
C HIS A 175 -1.77 -22.30 -5.67
N TYR A 176 -2.31 -23.43 -6.17
CA TYR A 176 -3.56 -23.43 -6.97
C TYR A 176 -4.79 -22.93 -6.19
N ASP A 177 -4.76 -23.02 -4.86
CA ASP A 177 -5.79 -22.53 -3.94
C ASP A 177 -5.31 -21.27 -3.18
N SER A 178 -4.47 -20.43 -3.81
CA SER A 178 -4.10 -19.09 -3.32
C SER A 178 -5.30 -18.14 -3.33
N PHE A 179 -5.15 -17.00 -2.62
CA PHE A 179 -6.18 -15.96 -2.55
C PHE A 179 -6.41 -15.29 -3.93
#